data_2bb1c83f8397e9e0a50584e511c5561f
#
_entry.id   2bb1c83f8397e9e0a50584e511c5561f
#
_cell.length_a   1.000
_cell.length_b   1.000
_cell.length_c   1.000
_cell.angle_alpha   90.00
_cell.angle_beta   90.00
_cell.angle_gamma   90.00
#
_symmetry.space_group_name_H-M   'P 1'
#
loop_
_entity.id
_entity.type
_entity.pdbx_description
1 polymer ?
#
loop_
_entity_poly.entity_id
_entity_poly.type
_entity_poly.pdbx_seq_one_letter_code
_entity_poly.pdbx_strand_id
1 'polypeptide(L)'
;PNSTHQHNASVDLSAPGYYVPITAAPGWYYSGSGTSYASPLVSGTVGLMVSANPCISNSEIASILKNTSVFIDDINPAYSGLIGSGRLNAAAAVKMAKELSGLSLTASSYTSCTENSGEIHVEISGGNAPYSVMWSNGQTETSLYGLSGGGYSISVADAMGCTIDSVFVVNEVTPIVFDANVEHVMIDDFSE
;
A
#
# COMPACT_ATOMS: atom_id res chain seq x y z
N PRO A 1 -33.32 -9.49 6.18
CA PRO A 1 -33.02 -9.72 7.60
C PRO A 1 -34.20 -10.35 8.34
N ASN A 2 -33.91 -11.13 9.34
CA ASN A 2 -34.92 -11.65 10.24
C ASN A 2 -35.12 -10.63 11.37
N SER A 3 -36.38 -10.47 11.89
CA SER A 3 -36.71 -9.54 12.99
C SER A 3 -35.92 -9.80 14.29
N THR A 4 -35.25 -10.94 14.40
CA THR A 4 -34.36 -11.30 15.53
C THR A 4 -32.92 -10.85 15.34
N HIS A 5 -32.52 -10.40 14.16
CA HIS A 5 -31.16 -9.94 13.89
C HIS A 5 -31.00 -8.46 14.26
N GLN A 6 -29.87 -8.13 14.88
CA GLN A 6 -29.56 -6.74 15.21
C GLN A 6 -29.24 -5.96 13.93
N HIS A 7 -29.80 -4.75 13.84
CA HIS A 7 -29.59 -3.80 12.75
C HIS A 7 -29.69 -2.38 13.28
N ASN A 8 -28.78 -1.53 12.87
CA ASN A 8 -28.78 -0.09 13.17
C ASN A 8 -27.78 0.64 12.25
N ALA A 9 -27.78 1.96 12.32
CA ALA A 9 -26.91 2.81 11.50
C ALA A 9 -25.41 2.65 11.79
N SER A 10 -25.02 1.97 12.87
CA SER A 10 -23.61 1.71 13.21
C SER A 10 -23.11 0.34 12.71
N VAL A 11 -23.93 -0.41 11.98
CA VAL A 11 -23.50 -1.66 11.35
C VAL A 11 -22.62 -1.33 10.15
N ASP A 12 -21.40 -1.84 10.13
CA ASP A 12 -20.47 -1.64 9.02
C ASP A 12 -20.71 -2.61 7.86
N LEU A 13 -21.02 -3.88 8.18
CA LEU A 13 -21.13 -4.96 7.21
C LEU A 13 -22.08 -6.05 7.74
N SER A 14 -22.83 -6.66 6.86
CA SER A 14 -23.65 -7.85 7.15
C SER A 14 -22.96 -9.13 6.64
N ALA A 15 -23.20 -10.25 7.31
CA ALA A 15 -22.75 -11.56 6.87
C ALA A 15 -23.86 -12.62 7.08
N PRO A 16 -23.79 -13.77 6.36
CA PRO A 16 -24.74 -14.86 6.56
C PRO A 16 -24.77 -15.32 8.03
N GLY A 17 -25.93 -15.31 8.65
CA GLY A 17 -26.11 -15.67 10.06
C GLY A 17 -27.30 -16.58 10.29
N TYR A 18 -27.83 -17.24 9.24
CA TYR A 18 -28.99 -18.12 9.32
C TYR A 18 -28.65 -19.50 8.79
N TYR A 19 -28.91 -20.52 9.59
CA TYR A 19 -28.53 -21.92 9.29
C TYR A 19 -27.06 -22.11 8.89
N VAL A 20 -26.16 -21.43 9.61
CA VAL A 20 -24.73 -21.54 9.37
C VAL A 20 -24.23 -22.89 9.89
N PRO A 21 -23.63 -23.77 9.06
CA PRO A 21 -23.05 -25.02 9.52
C PRO A 21 -21.87 -24.73 10.46
N ILE A 22 -21.86 -25.36 11.62
CA ILE A 22 -20.80 -25.21 12.61
C ILE A 22 -20.37 -26.57 13.16
N THR A 23 -19.13 -26.64 13.61
CA THR A 23 -18.60 -27.79 14.33
C THR A 23 -19.16 -27.82 15.75
N ALA A 24 -19.51 -29.00 16.22
CA ALA A 24 -19.91 -29.26 17.59
C ALA A 24 -18.91 -30.22 18.29
N ALA A 25 -19.30 -30.81 19.38
CA ALA A 25 -18.50 -31.84 20.07
C ALA A 25 -17.99 -32.94 19.11
N PRO A 26 -16.96 -33.73 19.44
CA PRO A 26 -16.19 -34.53 18.50
C PRO A 26 -17.05 -35.32 17.48
N GLY A 27 -16.88 -34.98 16.19
CA GLY A 27 -17.52 -35.66 15.07
C GLY A 27 -18.93 -35.20 14.70
N TRP A 28 -19.45 -34.14 15.30
CA TRP A 28 -20.80 -33.61 15.01
C TRP A 28 -20.76 -32.22 14.35
N TYR A 29 -21.76 -32.02 13.49
CA TYR A 29 -22.06 -30.71 12.88
C TYR A 29 -23.52 -30.38 13.13
N TYR A 30 -23.82 -29.09 13.34
CA TYR A 30 -25.21 -28.64 13.36
C TYR A 30 -25.29 -27.23 12.71
N SER A 31 -26.48 -26.76 12.45
CA SER A 31 -26.70 -25.43 11.89
C SER A 31 -27.22 -24.50 12.97
N GLY A 32 -26.49 -23.38 13.16
CA GLY A 32 -26.86 -22.33 14.10
C GLY A 32 -27.33 -21.07 13.38
N SER A 33 -28.10 -20.23 14.08
CA SER A 33 -28.55 -18.93 13.56
C SER A 33 -28.33 -17.84 14.58
N GLY A 34 -27.85 -16.68 14.12
CA GLY A 34 -27.57 -15.49 14.93
C GLY A 34 -26.37 -14.71 14.42
N THR A 35 -26.21 -13.49 14.92
CA THR A 35 -25.05 -12.65 14.61
C THR A 35 -23.74 -13.25 15.10
N SER A 36 -23.78 -14.05 16.17
CA SER A 36 -22.62 -14.81 16.68
C SER A 36 -22.06 -15.85 15.67
N TYR A 37 -22.87 -16.27 14.71
CA TYR A 37 -22.45 -17.15 13.61
C TYR A 37 -22.04 -16.36 12.36
N ALA A 38 -22.54 -15.14 12.19
CA ALA A 38 -22.13 -14.25 11.11
C ALA A 38 -20.73 -13.65 11.34
N SER A 39 -20.42 -13.25 12.57
CA SER A 39 -19.15 -12.62 12.93
C SER A 39 -17.91 -13.48 12.59
N PRO A 40 -17.86 -14.79 12.89
CA PRO A 40 -16.73 -15.65 12.51
C PRO A 40 -16.49 -15.73 11.00
N LEU A 41 -17.53 -15.58 10.17
CA LEU A 41 -17.35 -15.58 8.71
C LEU A 41 -16.60 -14.34 8.25
N VAL A 42 -16.85 -13.18 8.88
CA VAL A 42 -16.07 -11.97 8.63
C VAL A 42 -14.63 -12.16 9.10
N SER A 43 -14.43 -12.65 10.34
CA SER A 43 -13.09 -12.90 10.89
C SER A 43 -12.29 -13.91 10.07
N GLY A 44 -12.93 -14.99 9.60
CA GLY A 44 -12.32 -15.95 8.70
C GLY A 44 -11.92 -15.34 7.35
N THR A 45 -12.75 -14.43 6.81
CA THR A 45 -12.43 -13.70 5.58
C THR A 45 -11.22 -12.79 5.80
N VAL A 46 -11.14 -12.09 6.94
CA VAL A 46 -9.96 -11.28 7.30
C VAL A 46 -8.71 -12.15 7.38
N GLY A 47 -8.79 -13.31 8.01
CA GLY A 47 -7.67 -14.28 8.06
C GLY A 47 -7.18 -14.69 6.66
N LEU A 48 -8.11 -14.94 5.73
CA LEU A 48 -7.76 -15.25 4.34
C LEU A 48 -7.15 -14.05 3.60
N MET A 49 -7.64 -12.82 3.85
CA MET A 49 -7.06 -11.59 3.29
C MET A 49 -5.63 -11.39 3.75
N VAL A 50 -5.36 -11.51 5.05
CA VAL A 50 -4.00 -11.42 5.62
C VAL A 50 -3.10 -12.54 5.10
N SER A 51 -3.63 -13.76 4.93
CA SER A 51 -2.86 -14.86 4.32
C SER A 51 -2.51 -14.60 2.85
N ALA A 52 -3.38 -13.91 2.11
CA ALA A 52 -3.15 -13.57 0.70
C ALA A 52 -2.24 -12.36 0.53
N ASN A 53 -2.25 -11.44 1.48
CA ASN A 53 -1.40 -10.25 1.56
C ASN A 53 -1.02 -10.00 3.02
N PRO A 54 0.11 -10.53 3.51
CA PRO A 54 0.54 -10.35 4.91
C PRO A 54 0.81 -8.88 5.30
N CYS A 55 1.02 -8.02 4.31
CA CYS A 55 1.34 -6.60 4.50
C CYS A 55 0.11 -5.67 4.46
N ILE A 56 -1.10 -6.25 4.40
CA ILE A 56 -2.33 -5.45 4.36
C ILE A 56 -2.61 -4.79 5.72
N SER A 57 -2.86 -3.49 5.72
CA SER A 57 -3.20 -2.74 6.93
C SER A 57 -4.65 -2.98 7.39
N ASN A 58 -4.93 -2.73 8.67
CA ASN A 58 -6.28 -2.83 9.21
C ASN A 58 -7.27 -1.88 8.51
N SER A 59 -6.83 -0.70 8.11
CA SER A 59 -7.65 0.28 7.37
C SER A 59 -8.01 -0.20 5.97
N GLU A 60 -7.06 -0.85 5.28
CA GLU A 60 -7.28 -1.45 3.98
C GLU A 60 -8.23 -2.64 4.07
N ILE A 61 -8.08 -3.52 5.07
CA ILE A 61 -9.00 -4.62 5.33
C ILE A 61 -10.43 -4.10 5.49
N ALA A 62 -10.64 -3.10 6.35
CA ALA A 62 -11.96 -2.52 6.58
C ALA A 62 -12.56 -1.90 5.31
N SER A 63 -11.74 -1.18 4.55
CA SER A 63 -12.15 -0.57 3.28
C SER A 63 -12.52 -1.62 2.23
N ILE A 64 -11.70 -2.65 2.06
CA ILE A 64 -11.95 -3.74 1.11
C ILE A 64 -13.24 -4.49 1.45
N LEU A 65 -13.44 -4.85 2.71
CA LEU A 65 -14.65 -5.54 3.14
C LEU A 65 -15.92 -4.75 2.80
N LYS A 66 -15.91 -3.44 3.02
CA LYS A 66 -17.03 -2.55 2.69
C LYS A 66 -17.20 -2.41 1.18
N ASN A 67 -16.13 -2.16 0.43
CA ASN A 67 -16.17 -1.89 -1.01
C ASN A 67 -16.50 -3.13 -1.85
N THR A 68 -16.20 -4.33 -1.35
CA THR A 68 -16.48 -5.59 -2.04
C THR A 68 -17.78 -6.24 -1.61
N SER A 69 -18.50 -5.66 -0.65
CA SER A 69 -19.78 -6.18 -0.17
C SER A 69 -20.85 -6.17 -1.27
N VAL A 70 -21.76 -7.11 -1.21
CA VAL A 70 -22.91 -7.16 -2.11
C VAL A 70 -24.03 -6.30 -1.54
N PHE A 71 -24.41 -5.25 -2.26
CA PHE A 71 -25.52 -4.39 -1.87
C PHE A 71 -26.82 -5.19 -1.74
N ILE A 72 -27.54 -5.02 -0.63
CA ILE A 72 -28.73 -5.82 -0.30
C ILE A 72 -29.90 -4.98 0.19
N ASP A 73 -29.83 -3.65 0.20
CA ASP A 73 -30.89 -2.78 0.67
C ASP A 73 -32.14 -2.88 -0.22
N ASP A 74 -31.97 -3.02 -1.52
CA ASP A 74 -33.07 -3.14 -2.49
C ASP A 74 -34.00 -4.32 -2.20
N ILE A 75 -33.42 -5.42 -1.71
CA ILE A 75 -34.17 -6.61 -1.31
C ILE A 75 -34.60 -6.61 0.17
N ASN A 76 -34.19 -5.57 0.91
CA ASN A 76 -34.51 -5.39 2.33
C ASN A 76 -34.92 -3.93 2.63
N PRO A 77 -35.91 -3.36 1.94
CA PRO A 77 -36.22 -1.94 2.02
C PRO A 77 -36.61 -1.45 3.43
N ALA A 78 -37.15 -2.33 4.27
CA ALA A 78 -37.48 -2.00 5.67
C ALA A 78 -36.26 -1.80 6.57
N TYR A 79 -35.05 -2.18 6.09
CA TYR A 79 -33.79 -2.12 6.83
C TYR A 79 -32.72 -1.30 6.08
N SER A 80 -33.15 -0.55 5.08
CA SER A 80 -32.22 0.27 4.27
C SER A 80 -31.42 1.24 5.15
N GLY A 81 -30.11 1.29 4.97
CA GLY A 81 -29.18 2.07 5.80
C GLY A 81 -28.91 1.53 7.20
N LEU A 82 -29.47 0.38 7.58
CA LEU A 82 -29.35 -0.23 8.90
C LEU A 82 -28.56 -1.56 8.90
N ILE A 83 -28.09 -2.00 7.74
CA ILE A 83 -27.45 -3.30 7.51
C ILE A 83 -26.04 -3.19 6.94
N GLY A 84 -25.46 -1.99 7.06
CA GLY A 84 -24.09 -1.68 6.64
C GLY A 84 -23.93 -1.52 5.14
N SER A 85 -22.69 -1.64 4.65
CA SER A 85 -22.36 -1.52 3.21
C SER A 85 -22.94 -2.65 2.34
N GLY A 86 -23.43 -3.72 2.97
CA GLY A 86 -24.01 -4.85 2.28
C GLY A 86 -23.59 -6.19 2.89
N ARG A 87 -23.83 -7.27 2.15
CA ARG A 87 -23.49 -8.62 2.57
C ARG A 87 -22.05 -8.95 2.20
N LEU A 88 -21.30 -9.53 3.13
CA LEU A 88 -19.94 -10.05 2.94
C LEU A 88 -19.79 -10.84 1.63
N ASN A 89 -18.78 -10.49 0.86
CA ASN A 89 -18.30 -11.23 -0.31
C ASN A 89 -16.83 -11.62 -0.10
N ALA A 90 -16.62 -12.75 0.55
CA ALA A 90 -15.28 -13.24 0.91
C ALA A 90 -14.37 -13.41 -0.33
N ALA A 91 -14.91 -13.93 -1.43
CA ALA A 91 -14.12 -14.16 -2.64
C ALA A 91 -13.60 -12.85 -3.25
N ALA A 92 -14.47 -11.83 -3.35
CA ALA A 92 -14.07 -10.52 -3.86
C ALA A 92 -13.11 -9.80 -2.91
N ALA A 93 -13.31 -9.91 -1.58
CA ALA A 93 -12.44 -9.32 -0.58
C ALA A 93 -11.03 -9.91 -0.64
N VAL A 94 -10.90 -11.24 -0.67
CA VAL A 94 -9.60 -11.92 -0.76
C VAL A 94 -8.89 -11.62 -2.09
N LYS A 95 -9.64 -11.60 -3.20
CA LYS A 95 -9.08 -11.24 -4.51
C LYS A 95 -8.52 -9.83 -4.48
N MET A 96 -9.28 -8.85 -3.99
CA MET A 96 -8.85 -7.45 -3.91
C MET A 96 -7.66 -7.27 -2.96
N ALA A 97 -7.64 -7.96 -1.82
CA ALA A 97 -6.51 -7.96 -0.89
C ALA A 97 -5.22 -8.47 -1.54
N LYS A 98 -5.32 -9.52 -2.36
CA LYS A 98 -4.18 -10.08 -3.10
C LYS A 98 -3.66 -9.14 -4.18
N GLU A 99 -4.54 -8.37 -4.82
CA GLU A 99 -4.20 -7.42 -5.89
C GLU A 99 -3.74 -6.08 -5.36
N LEU A 100 -3.97 -5.79 -4.08
CA LEU A 100 -3.53 -4.55 -3.46
C LEU A 100 -2.01 -4.57 -3.31
N SER A 101 -1.34 -3.58 -3.90
CA SER A 101 0.08 -3.37 -3.64
C SER A 101 0.26 -2.94 -2.18
N GLY A 102 1.05 -3.72 -1.42
CA GLY A 102 1.40 -3.39 -0.04
C GLY A 102 2.26 -2.12 0.04
N LEU A 103 3.28 -2.14 0.90
CA LEU A 103 4.28 -1.08 1.01
C LEU A 103 4.81 -0.65 -0.37
N SER A 104 4.79 0.64 -0.66
CA SER A 104 5.16 1.22 -1.96
C SER A 104 6.11 2.39 -1.76
N LEU A 105 7.09 2.52 -2.66
CA LEU A 105 8.05 3.62 -2.70
C LEU A 105 7.88 4.40 -4.00
N THR A 106 7.77 5.72 -3.88
CA THR A 106 7.96 6.65 -4.99
C THR A 106 9.13 7.56 -4.69
N ALA A 107 9.98 7.84 -5.68
CA ALA A 107 11.13 8.70 -5.48
C ALA A 107 11.25 9.75 -6.56
N SER A 108 11.75 10.91 -6.16
CA SER A 108 12.30 11.94 -7.04
C SER A 108 13.78 12.08 -6.78
N SER A 109 14.60 12.09 -7.85
CA SER A 109 16.03 12.33 -7.77
C SER A 109 16.38 13.59 -8.55
N TYR A 110 17.24 14.41 -7.98
CA TYR A 110 17.75 15.62 -8.61
C TYR A 110 19.26 15.49 -8.78
N THR A 111 19.72 15.78 -9.98
CA THR A 111 21.14 15.90 -10.32
C THR A 111 21.51 17.37 -10.36
N SER A 112 22.64 17.73 -9.78
CA SER A 112 23.22 19.06 -9.91
C SER A 112 24.46 19.05 -10.76
N CYS A 113 24.82 20.19 -11.35
CA CYS A 113 26.02 20.35 -12.17
C CYS A 113 27.33 20.48 -11.35
N THR A 114 27.28 20.30 -10.04
CA THR A 114 28.44 20.37 -9.14
C THR A 114 28.67 19.04 -8.44
N GLU A 115 29.90 18.72 -8.08
CA GLU A 115 30.24 17.50 -7.35
C GLU A 115 29.47 17.41 -6.03
N ASN A 116 29.03 16.21 -5.68
CA ASN A 116 28.34 15.89 -4.41
C ASN A 116 27.09 16.74 -4.13
N SER A 117 26.31 17.04 -5.16
CA SER A 117 25.07 17.84 -5.01
C SER A 117 23.81 17.09 -5.43
N GLY A 118 23.92 15.76 -5.60
CA GLY A 118 22.78 14.90 -5.86
C GLY A 118 21.85 14.81 -4.65
N GLU A 119 20.56 14.66 -4.92
CA GLU A 119 19.52 14.51 -3.89
C GLU A 119 18.60 13.36 -4.29
N ILE A 120 18.08 12.63 -3.30
CA ILE A 120 17.02 11.63 -3.45
C ILE A 120 15.97 11.88 -2.38
N HIS A 121 14.71 12.03 -2.79
CA HIS A 121 13.57 12.10 -1.89
C HIS A 121 12.67 10.90 -2.14
N VAL A 122 12.35 10.15 -1.08
CA VAL A 122 11.47 8.99 -1.13
C VAL A 122 10.22 9.24 -0.34
N GLU A 123 9.08 9.00 -0.97
CA GLU A 123 7.78 8.93 -0.32
C GLU A 123 7.40 7.47 -0.13
N ILE A 124 7.01 7.13 1.10
CA ILE A 124 6.57 5.80 1.50
C ILE A 124 5.05 5.82 1.63
N SER A 125 4.38 4.88 0.99
CA SER A 125 2.93 4.74 1.07
C SER A 125 2.51 3.28 1.24
N GLY A 126 1.31 3.06 1.78
CA GLY A 126 0.83 1.72 2.13
C GLY A 126 1.53 1.14 3.36
N GLY A 127 1.25 -0.14 3.66
CA GLY A 127 1.79 -0.80 4.85
C GLY A 127 1.32 -0.19 6.18
N ASN A 128 2.02 -0.52 7.25
CA ASN A 128 1.70 -0.12 8.63
C ASN A 128 2.83 0.74 9.21
N ALA A 129 2.58 2.04 9.41
CA ALA A 129 3.53 2.91 10.10
C ALA A 129 3.71 2.50 11.59
N PRO A 130 4.87 2.77 12.22
CA PRO A 130 6.02 3.51 11.70
C PRO A 130 6.88 2.70 10.74
N TYR A 131 7.60 3.40 9.85
CA TYR A 131 8.53 2.78 8.91
C TYR A 131 9.96 2.86 9.41
N SER A 132 10.74 1.82 9.14
CA SER A 132 12.18 1.78 9.32
C SER A 132 12.85 1.88 7.97
N VAL A 133 13.74 2.84 7.79
CA VAL A 133 14.45 3.12 6.53
C VAL A 133 15.93 2.82 6.72
N MET A 134 16.54 2.15 5.75
CA MET A 134 17.98 1.87 5.72
C MET A 134 18.52 2.01 4.31
N TRP A 135 19.46 2.91 4.11
CA TRP A 135 20.16 3.08 2.85
C TRP A 135 21.50 2.35 2.82
N SER A 136 22.00 2.06 1.62
CA SER A 136 23.33 1.42 1.42
C SER A 136 24.50 2.21 1.98
N ASN A 137 24.35 3.52 2.16
CA ASN A 137 25.34 4.39 2.80
C ASN A 137 25.17 4.51 4.33
N GLY A 138 24.22 3.76 4.93
CA GLY A 138 23.94 3.73 6.37
C GLY A 138 23.02 4.85 6.87
N GLN A 139 22.51 5.73 6.00
CA GLN A 139 21.54 6.75 6.38
C GLN A 139 20.15 6.14 6.55
N THR A 140 19.29 6.80 7.36
CA THR A 140 17.95 6.31 7.72
C THR A 140 16.83 7.31 7.41
N GLU A 141 17.19 8.44 6.83
CA GLU A 141 16.23 9.49 6.46
C GLU A 141 15.54 9.15 5.13
N THR A 142 14.34 9.68 4.91
CA THR A 142 13.63 9.56 3.62
C THR A 142 14.16 10.50 2.54
N SER A 143 15.01 11.47 2.93
CA SER A 143 15.64 12.42 2.02
C SER A 143 17.14 12.41 2.21
N LEU A 144 17.85 12.17 1.13
CA LEU A 144 19.31 12.21 1.08
C LEU A 144 19.78 13.42 0.30
N TYR A 145 20.85 14.05 0.79
CA TYR A 145 21.47 15.25 0.18
C TYR A 145 22.97 15.06 0.05
N GLY A 146 23.58 15.85 -0.81
CA GLY A 146 25.03 15.83 -0.95
C GLY A 146 25.58 14.55 -1.55
N LEU A 147 24.84 13.90 -2.45
CA LEU A 147 25.17 12.62 -3.03
C LEU A 147 26.11 12.78 -4.23
N SER A 148 27.12 11.92 -4.31
CA SER A 148 27.90 11.71 -5.54
C SER A 148 27.08 10.93 -6.57
N GLY A 149 27.49 10.96 -7.84
CA GLY A 149 26.94 10.07 -8.85
C GLY A 149 27.13 8.61 -8.47
N GLY A 150 26.07 7.80 -8.64
CA GLY A 150 26.10 6.38 -8.29
C GLY A 150 24.74 5.80 -7.95
N GLY A 151 24.73 4.52 -7.60
CA GLY A 151 23.54 3.78 -7.19
C GLY A 151 23.39 3.76 -5.67
N TYR A 152 22.19 4.08 -5.19
CA TYR A 152 21.82 4.05 -3.76
C TYR A 152 20.68 3.08 -3.57
N SER A 153 20.92 1.99 -2.86
CA SER A 153 19.84 1.07 -2.49
C SER A 153 19.23 1.46 -1.16
N ILE A 154 17.91 1.29 -1.07
CA ILE A 154 17.10 1.51 0.12
C ILE A 154 16.35 0.24 0.46
N SER A 155 16.27 -0.08 1.74
CA SER A 155 15.36 -1.06 2.31
C SER A 155 14.43 -0.35 3.28
N VAL A 156 13.15 -0.54 3.11
CA VAL A 156 12.13 0.02 4.01
C VAL A 156 11.33 -1.12 4.60
N ALA A 157 11.19 -1.14 5.92
CA ALA A 157 10.33 -2.06 6.64
C ALA A 157 9.21 -1.30 7.35
N ASP A 158 8.02 -1.86 7.36
CA ASP A 158 6.89 -1.35 8.14
C ASP A 158 6.84 -1.97 9.55
N ALA A 159 5.89 -1.53 10.39
CA ALA A 159 5.73 -2.02 11.75
C ALA A 159 5.36 -3.51 11.87
N MET A 160 4.87 -4.12 10.79
CA MET A 160 4.56 -5.54 10.71
C MET A 160 5.73 -6.37 10.17
N GLY A 161 6.85 -5.73 9.82
CA GLY A 161 8.03 -6.37 9.25
C GLY A 161 7.93 -6.63 7.75
N CYS A 162 6.98 -6.03 7.06
CA CYS A 162 6.92 -6.08 5.60
C CYS A 162 7.98 -5.17 4.99
N THR A 163 8.78 -5.69 4.09
CA THR A 163 9.91 -4.98 3.48
C THR A 163 9.68 -4.70 2.00
N ILE A 164 10.23 -3.57 1.55
CA ILE A 164 10.38 -3.24 0.14
C ILE A 164 11.80 -2.71 -0.09
N ASP A 165 12.45 -3.21 -1.12
CA ASP A 165 13.78 -2.79 -1.53
C ASP A 165 13.70 -2.08 -2.88
N SER A 166 14.52 -1.05 -3.05
CA SER A 166 14.63 -0.34 -4.33
C SER A 166 16.05 0.20 -4.52
N VAL A 167 16.38 0.58 -5.77
CA VAL A 167 17.65 1.20 -6.12
C VAL A 167 17.36 2.46 -6.93
N PHE A 168 17.96 3.57 -6.51
CA PHE A 168 17.89 4.85 -7.21
C PHE A 168 19.26 5.25 -7.71
N VAL A 169 19.31 5.86 -8.88
CA VAL A 169 20.57 6.28 -9.51
C VAL A 169 20.62 7.81 -9.51
N VAL A 170 21.69 8.36 -8.93
CA VAL A 170 22.05 9.76 -9.10
C VAL A 170 23.00 9.84 -10.29
N ASN A 171 22.59 10.53 -11.34
CA ASN A 171 23.45 10.68 -12.51
C ASN A 171 24.55 11.70 -12.25
N GLU A 172 25.76 11.41 -12.68
CA GLU A 172 26.88 12.33 -12.64
C GLU A 172 26.86 13.20 -13.90
N VAL A 173 26.83 14.52 -13.72
CA VAL A 173 26.97 15.46 -14.84
C VAL A 173 28.43 15.79 -14.98
N THR A 174 29.05 15.36 -16.07
CA THR A 174 30.40 15.77 -16.41
C THR A 174 30.40 17.26 -16.77
N PRO A 175 31.22 18.10 -16.13
CA PRO A 175 31.35 19.50 -16.50
C PRO A 175 31.75 19.63 -17.97
N ILE A 176 31.12 20.51 -18.70
CA ILE A 176 31.59 20.87 -20.05
C ILE A 176 32.87 21.66 -19.87
N VAL A 177 34.01 21.02 -20.16
CA VAL A 177 35.30 21.70 -20.21
C VAL A 177 35.40 22.40 -21.57
N PHE A 178 35.31 23.71 -21.55
CA PHE A 178 35.67 24.52 -22.74
C PHE A 178 37.20 24.57 -22.82
N ASP A 179 37.79 23.83 -23.73
CA ASP A 179 39.16 24.06 -24.12
C ASP A 179 39.20 25.28 -25.07
N ALA A 180 39.38 26.44 -24.48
CA ALA A 180 39.55 27.65 -25.25
C ALA A 180 41.00 27.74 -25.77
N ASN A 181 41.37 26.87 -26.67
CA ASN A 181 42.53 27.13 -27.53
C ASN A 181 42.16 28.28 -28.49
N VAL A 182 42.31 29.51 -28.01
CA VAL A 182 42.30 30.69 -28.88
C VAL A 182 43.62 30.71 -29.63
N GLU A 183 43.63 30.10 -30.80
CA GLU A 183 44.68 30.42 -31.76
C GLU A 183 44.54 31.94 -32.11
N HIS A 184 45.54 32.70 -31.80
CA HIS A 184 45.66 34.09 -32.17
C HIS A 184 45.77 34.13 -33.70
N VAL A 185 44.62 34.39 -34.38
CA VAL A 185 44.64 34.76 -35.80
C VAL A 185 45.18 36.19 -35.84
N MET A 186 46.46 36.32 -36.21
CA MET A 186 47.05 37.58 -36.56
C MET A 186 46.37 38.03 -37.86
N ILE A 187 45.54 39.07 -37.74
CA ILE A 187 44.99 39.75 -38.91
C ILE A 187 46.16 40.58 -39.45
N ASP A 188 46.73 40.12 -40.54
CA ASP A 188 47.71 40.93 -41.27
C ASP A 188 47.08 42.25 -41.69
N ASP A 189 47.76 43.30 -41.33
CA ASP A 189 47.43 44.70 -41.59
C ASP A 189 47.27 44.93 -43.11
N PHE A 190 46.05 45.30 -43.51
CA PHE A 190 45.84 45.80 -44.87
C PHE A 190 46.32 47.25 -44.94
N SER A 191 47.60 47.43 -45.20
CA SER A 191 48.10 48.70 -45.68
C SER A 191 48.03 48.73 -47.21
N GLU A 192 47.01 49.39 -47.80
CA GLU A 192 47.04 50.35 -48.87
C GLU A 192 45.64 50.81 -49.28
#